data_c016e4409d0eafe3d586b4d8b4e3a173
#
_entry.id   c016e4409d0eafe3d586b4d8b4e3a173
#
_cell.length_a   1.000
_cell.length_b   1.000
_cell.length_c   1.000
_cell.angle_alpha   90.00
_cell.angle_beta   90.00
_cell.angle_gamma   90.00
#
_symmetry.space_group_name_H-M   'P 1'
#
loop_
_entity.id
_entity.type
_entity.pdbx_description
1 polymer ?
#
loop_
_entity_poly.entity_id
_entity_poly.type
_entity_poly.pdbx_seq_one_letter_code
_entity_poly.pdbx_strand_id
1 'polypeptide(L)'
;MKHGSVTNPQARTGRTGPSRAPLGKAALGKAALGKAALRSSTVLALTLLGLAGPHAQETPPPAPTTDPTQVRSGAYRLDPAHGKITWSLGHLGFSTYYGQITDVAAEASLDAKAPDKSRISVTVGTPSITGLNDKLDAHLKSPDFFDTQKFPTATFVSTSVEPTSPTTARVNGELTLKGVTRPVSFDATFNQAGLHPVDKLYTVGFDGRAVIKRSEFGITAYLSMVGDEVTLRLEGEFKAVP
;
A
#
# COMPACT_ATOMS: atom_id res chain seq x y z
N MET A 1 -45.07 -45.90 5.86
CA MET A 1 -46.07 -45.60 6.91
C MET A 1 -45.47 -44.60 7.89
N LYS A 2 -46.25 -43.58 8.18
CA LYS A 2 -46.10 -42.48 9.15
C LYS A 2 -45.28 -41.26 8.70
N HIS A 3 -46.05 -40.29 8.19
CA HIS A 3 -45.75 -38.86 8.07
C HIS A 3 -45.60 -38.25 9.47
N GLY A 4 -44.61 -37.40 9.62
CA GLY A 4 -44.45 -36.48 10.74
C GLY A 4 -44.29 -35.05 10.21
N SER A 5 -45.39 -34.31 10.16
CA SER A 5 -45.47 -32.88 9.91
C SER A 5 -44.96 -32.12 11.10
N VAL A 6 -44.05 -31.17 10.94
CA VAL A 6 -43.70 -30.16 11.96
C VAL A 6 -43.89 -28.78 11.38
N THR A 7 -44.81 -28.10 12.00
CA THR A 7 -45.35 -26.77 11.77
C THR A 7 -44.31 -25.67 12.09
N ASN A 8 -44.29 -24.66 11.26
CA ASN A 8 -43.63 -23.39 11.39
C ASN A 8 -44.44 -22.41 12.27
N PRO A 9 -43.91 -21.70 13.26
CA PRO A 9 -44.55 -20.52 13.83
C PRO A 9 -43.88 -19.26 13.31
N GLN A 10 -44.66 -18.46 12.58
CA GLN A 10 -44.38 -17.04 12.37
C GLN A 10 -44.55 -16.24 13.66
N ALA A 11 -43.67 -15.29 13.92
CA ALA A 11 -43.86 -14.16 14.83
C ALA A 11 -43.17 -12.95 14.19
N ARG A 12 -43.92 -12.09 13.64
CA ARG A 12 -44.44 -10.76 13.95
C ARG A 12 -43.40 -9.74 14.38
N THR A 13 -43.07 -8.85 13.46
CA THR A 13 -43.06 -7.38 13.42
C THR A 13 -42.69 -6.60 14.70
N GLY A 14 -41.65 -5.82 14.58
CA GLY A 14 -41.34 -4.68 15.41
C GLY A 14 -40.55 -3.64 14.60
N ARG A 15 -41.28 -2.79 13.86
CA ARG A 15 -40.75 -1.60 13.20
C ARG A 15 -40.72 -0.47 14.23
N THR A 16 -39.55 0.02 14.65
CA THR A 16 -39.40 1.33 15.29
C THR A 16 -38.49 2.19 14.43
N GLY A 17 -39.10 3.21 13.81
CA GLY A 17 -38.41 4.23 13.04
C GLY A 17 -37.75 5.28 13.94
N PRO A 18 -36.74 6.02 13.44
CA PRO A 18 -36.09 7.05 14.24
C PRO A 18 -36.93 8.33 14.35
N SER A 19 -37.05 8.79 15.60
CA SER A 19 -37.68 10.04 16.02
C SER A 19 -36.95 11.25 15.43
N ARG A 20 -37.70 12.12 14.74
CA ARG A 20 -37.26 13.45 14.32
C ARG A 20 -37.34 14.43 15.49
N ALA A 21 -36.25 15.09 15.83
CA ALA A 21 -36.22 16.23 16.72
C ALA A 21 -36.66 17.53 15.97
N PRO A 22 -37.38 18.46 16.60
CA PRO A 22 -37.88 19.65 15.93
C PRO A 22 -36.84 20.78 15.88
N LEU A 23 -36.83 21.48 14.73
CA LEU A 23 -36.07 22.69 14.47
C LEU A 23 -36.57 23.85 15.40
N GLY A 24 -35.67 24.34 16.24
CA GLY A 24 -35.89 25.56 17.02
C GLY A 24 -35.82 26.82 16.14
N LYS A 25 -36.86 27.64 16.15
CA LYS A 25 -36.92 28.95 15.51
C LYS A 25 -36.07 29.95 16.31
N ALA A 26 -35.05 30.54 15.68
CA ALA A 26 -34.32 31.66 16.25
C ALA A 26 -35.10 32.96 16.03
N ALA A 27 -35.38 33.67 17.13
CA ALA A 27 -36.09 34.94 17.16
C ALA A 27 -35.16 36.10 16.73
N LEU A 28 -35.63 36.92 15.79
CA LEU A 28 -35.01 38.21 15.46
C LEU A 28 -35.24 39.22 16.58
N GLY A 29 -34.17 39.57 17.30
CA GLY A 29 -34.17 40.72 18.18
C GLY A 29 -33.86 42.01 17.43
N LYS A 30 -34.82 42.98 17.42
CA LYS A 30 -34.63 44.33 16.94
C LYS A 30 -33.79 45.11 17.98
N ALA A 31 -32.64 45.59 17.63
CA ALA A 31 -31.87 46.54 18.45
C ALA A 31 -32.13 47.97 18.00
N ALA A 32 -32.45 48.82 18.97
CA ALA A 32 -32.81 50.22 18.82
C ALA A 32 -31.60 51.12 18.52
N LEU A 33 -31.86 52.14 17.69
CA LEU A 33 -30.93 53.24 17.42
C LEU A 33 -30.81 54.13 18.67
N GLY A 34 -29.66 54.15 19.30
CA GLY A 34 -29.26 55.17 20.26
C GLY A 34 -28.31 56.17 19.66
N LYS A 35 -28.74 57.45 19.52
CA LYS A 35 -27.87 58.57 19.18
C LYS A 35 -26.97 58.90 20.36
N ALA A 36 -25.68 58.86 20.20
CA ALA A 36 -24.74 59.41 21.18
C ALA A 36 -23.65 60.27 20.54
N ALA A 37 -23.44 61.35 21.18
CA ALA A 37 -22.70 62.56 20.80
C ALA A 37 -21.25 62.39 20.37
N LEU A 38 -20.91 63.27 19.44
CA LEU A 38 -19.59 63.58 18.97
C LEU A 38 -18.69 64.15 20.07
N ARG A 39 -17.65 63.44 20.48
CA ARG A 39 -16.52 64.01 21.22
C ARG A 39 -15.25 63.77 20.45
N SER A 40 -14.69 64.86 19.92
CA SER A 40 -13.39 64.89 19.28
C SER A 40 -12.30 64.54 20.28
N SER A 41 -11.66 63.41 20.07
CA SER A 41 -10.40 63.07 20.74
C SER A 41 -9.36 62.86 19.67
N THR A 42 -8.41 63.81 19.62
CA THR A 42 -7.22 63.78 18.77
C THR A 42 -6.35 62.58 19.21
N VAL A 43 -6.41 61.50 18.48
CA VAL A 43 -5.51 60.33 18.71
C VAL A 43 -4.28 60.55 17.84
N LEU A 44 -3.18 60.80 18.50
CA LEU A 44 -1.85 60.83 17.94
C LEU A 44 -1.51 59.44 17.33
N ALA A 45 -1.59 59.29 16.03
CA ALA A 45 -1.22 58.04 15.36
C ALA A 45 0.31 57.88 15.37
N LEU A 46 0.80 57.09 16.32
CA LEU A 46 2.18 56.64 16.32
C LEU A 46 2.31 55.56 15.23
N THR A 47 2.78 55.93 14.05
CA THR A 47 3.11 54.97 12.97
C THR A 47 4.33 54.17 13.40
N LEU A 48 4.09 52.99 13.98
CA LEU A 48 5.11 51.93 14.02
C LEU A 48 5.38 51.46 12.60
N LEU A 49 6.45 51.99 11.97
CA LEU A 49 7.06 51.37 10.81
C LEU A 49 7.62 50.03 11.27
N GLY A 50 6.81 48.96 11.16
CA GLY A 50 7.29 47.59 11.30
C GLY A 50 8.26 47.32 10.15
N LEU A 51 9.53 47.17 10.48
CA LEU A 51 10.54 46.57 9.60
C LEU A 51 10.10 45.09 9.37
N ALA A 52 9.22 44.89 8.38
CA ALA A 52 9.02 43.57 7.82
C ALA A 52 10.30 43.19 7.06
N GLY A 53 11.17 42.47 7.72
CA GLY A 53 12.32 41.83 7.07
C GLY A 53 11.83 40.98 5.89
N PRO A 54 12.62 40.82 4.84
CA PRO A 54 12.24 39.94 3.74
C PRO A 54 11.97 38.54 4.28
N HIS A 55 10.71 38.17 4.34
CA HIS A 55 10.37 36.75 4.50
C HIS A 55 10.94 36.07 3.25
N ALA A 56 12.03 35.31 3.42
CA ALA A 56 12.49 34.41 2.38
C ALA A 56 11.31 33.53 1.99
N GLN A 57 10.78 33.74 0.81
CA GLN A 57 9.71 32.96 0.24
C GLN A 57 10.32 31.59 0.00
N GLU A 58 10.02 30.61 0.87
CA GLU A 58 10.43 29.23 0.65
C GLU A 58 9.91 28.82 -0.72
N THR A 59 10.82 28.54 -1.64
CA THR A 59 10.44 27.98 -2.93
C THR A 59 9.72 26.66 -2.68
N PRO A 60 8.51 26.46 -3.23
CA PRO A 60 7.82 25.20 -3.05
C PRO A 60 8.71 24.06 -3.53
N PRO A 61 8.69 22.91 -2.84
CA PRO A 61 9.48 21.77 -3.26
C PRO A 61 9.16 21.40 -4.71
N PRO A 62 10.15 20.94 -5.49
CA PRO A 62 9.90 20.54 -6.88
C PRO A 62 8.79 19.49 -6.95
N ALA A 63 7.94 19.62 -7.96
CA ALA A 63 6.86 18.65 -8.21
C ALA A 63 7.45 17.25 -8.44
N PRO A 64 6.74 16.19 -8.05
CA PRO A 64 7.13 14.83 -8.37
C PRO A 64 7.26 14.62 -9.89
N THR A 65 8.19 13.76 -10.29
CA THR A 65 8.45 13.43 -11.69
C THR A 65 7.98 12.04 -12.05
N THR A 66 7.42 11.88 -13.25
CA THR A 66 7.14 10.59 -13.90
C THR A 66 8.20 10.23 -14.96
N ASP A 67 9.23 11.07 -15.09
CA ASP A 67 10.39 10.82 -15.96
C ASP A 67 11.46 10.06 -15.15
N PRO A 68 11.72 8.76 -15.45
CA PRO A 68 12.66 7.96 -14.70
C PRO A 68 14.11 8.45 -14.82
N THR A 69 14.46 9.24 -15.86
CA THR A 69 15.80 9.81 -16.00
C THR A 69 16.11 10.90 -14.97
N GLN A 70 15.08 11.44 -14.32
CA GLN A 70 15.20 12.43 -13.26
C GLN A 70 15.21 11.83 -11.86
N VAL A 71 15.12 10.51 -11.74
CA VAL A 71 15.23 9.82 -10.46
C VAL A 71 16.64 10.04 -9.87
N ARG A 72 16.73 10.27 -8.57
CA ARG A 72 18.02 10.34 -7.90
C ARG A 72 18.62 8.94 -7.84
N SER A 73 19.82 8.76 -8.38
CA SER A 73 20.57 7.52 -8.21
C SER A 73 21.04 7.38 -6.75
N GLY A 74 21.06 6.16 -6.22
CA GLY A 74 21.51 5.89 -4.85
C GLY A 74 20.83 4.68 -4.21
N ALA A 75 21.02 4.56 -2.90
CA ALA A 75 20.43 3.52 -2.09
C ALA A 75 19.02 3.91 -1.62
N TYR A 76 18.14 2.92 -1.60
CA TYR A 76 16.74 3.07 -1.22
C TYR A 76 16.32 1.91 -0.33
N ARG A 77 15.36 2.18 0.55
CA ARG A 77 14.71 1.16 1.39
C ARG A 77 13.21 1.24 1.24
N LEU A 78 12.57 0.09 1.14
CA LEU A 78 11.10 -0.02 1.12
C LEU A 78 10.51 0.58 2.41
N ASP A 79 9.50 1.41 2.25
CA ASP A 79 8.65 1.84 3.37
C ASP A 79 7.75 0.67 3.78
N PRO A 80 7.88 0.11 4.99
CA PRO A 80 7.09 -1.05 5.40
C PRO A 80 5.58 -0.80 5.44
N ALA A 81 5.16 0.47 5.60
CA ALA A 81 3.74 0.82 5.57
C ALA A 81 3.12 0.74 4.17
N HIS A 82 3.98 0.89 3.12
CA HIS A 82 3.57 0.96 1.72
C HIS A 82 4.23 -0.12 0.86
N GLY A 83 4.64 -1.25 1.47
CA GLY A 83 5.18 -2.42 0.78
C GLY A 83 4.38 -3.67 1.10
N LYS A 84 3.74 -4.26 0.09
CA LYS A 84 2.95 -5.50 0.25
C LYS A 84 3.08 -6.36 -0.99
N ILE A 85 2.77 -7.63 -0.82
CA ILE A 85 2.62 -8.59 -1.92
C ILE A 85 1.19 -9.12 -1.88
N THR A 86 0.42 -8.84 -2.92
CA THR A 86 -0.89 -9.47 -3.13
C THR A 86 -0.72 -10.67 -4.02
N TRP A 87 -1.11 -11.86 -3.52
CA TRP A 87 -1.06 -13.09 -4.29
C TRP A 87 -2.45 -13.53 -4.72
N SER A 88 -2.53 -14.25 -5.85
CA SER A 88 -3.78 -14.84 -6.32
C SER A 88 -3.54 -16.12 -7.12
N LEU A 89 -4.51 -17.02 -7.08
CA LEU A 89 -4.52 -18.27 -7.82
C LEU A 89 -5.94 -18.76 -8.09
N GLY A 90 -6.09 -19.70 -9.02
CA GLY A 90 -7.37 -20.35 -9.30
C GLY A 90 -7.78 -21.31 -8.18
N HIS A 91 -9.05 -21.27 -7.77
CA HIS A 91 -9.59 -22.12 -6.75
C HIS A 91 -10.75 -22.97 -7.29
N LEU A 92 -10.55 -24.26 -7.44
CA LEU A 92 -11.53 -25.26 -7.90
C LEU A 92 -12.23 -24.94 -9.23
N GLY A 93 -11.68 -24.02 -10.02
CA GLY A 93 -12.31 -23.53 -11.24
C GLY A 93 -13.50 -22.57 -11.02
N PHE A 94 -13.91 -22.34 -9.77
CA PHE A 94 -15.06 -21.48 -9.46
C PHE A 94 -14.67 -20.02 -9.32
N SER A 95 -13.46 -19.72 -8.79
CA SER A 95 -13.05 -18.35 -8.51
C SER A 95 -11.54 -18.19 -8.55
N THR A 96 -11.11 -16.92 -8.59
CA THR A 96 -9.75 -16.53 -8.22
C THR A 96 -9.73 -16.21 -6.74
N TYR A 97 -8.84 -16.87 -5.99
CA TYR A 97 -8.63 -16.58 -4.58
C TYR A 97 -7.48 -15.58 -4.43
N TYR A 98 -7.62 -14.65 -3.50
CA TYR A 98 -6.64 -13.60 -3.22
C TYR A 98 -6.21 -13.65 -1.75
N GLY A 99 -4.97 -13.25 -1.52
CA GLY A 99 -4.45 -13.01 -0.19
C GLY A 99 -3.26 -12.07 -0.23
N GLN A 100 -2.63 -11.85 0.90
CA GLN A 100 -1.52 -10.91 1.04
C GLN A 100 -0.38 -11.52 1.84
N ILE A 101 0.80 -10.94 1.66
CA ILE A 101 1.96 -11.06 2.54
C ILE A 101 2.31 -9.64 2.95
N THR A 102 2.34 -9.35 4.25
CA THR A 102 2.37 -8.00 4.79
C THR A 102 3.71 -7.63 5.44
N ASP A 103 4.54 -8.60 5.78
CA ASP A 103 5.90 -8.38 6.29
C ASP A 103 6.89 -8.49 5.14
N VAL A 104 7.18 -7.35 4.53
CA VAL A 104 8.08 -7.23 3.37
C VAL A 104 9.10 -6.16 3.65
N ALA A 105 10.37 -6.50 3.53
CA ALA A 105 11.48 -5.57 3.55
C ALA A 105 12.24 -5.65 2.21
N ALA A 106 12.66 -4.51 1.69
CA ALA A 106 13.47 -4.48 0.48
C ALA A 106 14.49 -3.34 0.50
N GLU A 107 15.63 -3.59 -0.10
CA GLU A 107 16.67 -2.61 -0.38
C GLU A 107 16.93 -2.57 -1.87
N ALA A 108 17.06 -1.37 -2.42
CA ALA A 108 17.36 -1.16 -3.83
C ALA A 108 18.54 -0.19 -3.99
N SER A 109 19.37 -0.45 -4.99
CA SER A 109 20.34 0.51 -5.51
C SER A 109 19.88 0.90 -6.91
N LEU A 110 19.49 2.16 -7.09
CA LEU A 110 18.97 2.66 -8.37
C LEU A 110 20.05 3.48 -9.08
N ASP A 111 20.21 3.24 -10.38
CA ASP A 111 21.01 4.07 -11.28
C ASP A 111 20.10 4.60 -12.40
N ALA A 112 19.70 5.86 -12.31
CA ALA A 112 18.82 6.48 -13.29
C ALA A 112 19.47 6.69 -14.67
N LYS A 113 20.81 6.69 -14.74
CA LYS A 113 21.58 6.84 -15.99
C LYS A 113 21.89 5.50 -16.66
N ALA A 114 21.93 4.44 -15.86
CA ALA A 114 22.19 3.07 -16.31
C ALA A 114 21.27 2.10 -15.54
N PRO A 115 19.94 2.08 -15.84
CA PRO A 115 18.96 1.28 -15.10
C PRO A 115 19.29 -0.21 -15.03
N ASP A 116 20.02 -0.75 -16.01
CA ASP A 116 20.55 -2.11 -16.02
C ASP A 116 21.56 -2.41 -14.90
N LYS A 117 22.15 -1.36 -14.29
CA LYS A 117 23.02 -1.49 -13.13
C LYS A 117 22.27 -1.47 -11.80
N SER A 118 20.99 -1.14 -11.83
CA SER A 118 20.16 -1.19 -10.63
C SER A 118 20.06 -2.60 -10.06
N ARG A 119 19.89 -2.70 -8.74
CA ARG A 119 19.77 -3.97 -8.01
C ARG A 119 18.69 -3.85 -6.96
N ILE A 120 18.05 -4.98 -6.64
CA ILE A 120 17.08 -5.08 -5.55
C ILE A 120 17.27 -6.39 -4.80
N SER A 121 17.15 -6.32 -3.50
CA SER A 121 16.99 -7.47 -2.62
C SER A 121 15.71 -7.34 -1.80
N VAL A 122 14.97 -8.44 -1.68
CA VAL A 122 13.71 -8.48 -0.94
C VAL A 122 13.77 -9.60 0.08
N THR A 123 13.30 -9.34 1.29
CA THR A 123 13.08 -10.34 2.34
C THR A 123 11.63 -10.30 2.75
N VAL A 124 11.01 -11.46 2.82
CA VAL A 124 9.60 -11.63 3.16
C VAL A 124 9.48 -12.48 4.40
N GLY A 125 8.78 -12.00 5.41
CA GLY A 125 8.39 -12.78 6.58
C GLY A 125 7.23 -13.70 6.23
N THR A 126 7.49 -15.00 6.03
CA THR A 126 6.48 -15.98 5.62
C THR A 126 5.32 -16.13 6.60
N PRO A 127 5.48 -15.93 7.95
CA PRO A 127 4.36 -15.95 8.89
C PRO A 127 3.30 -14.86 8.66
N SER A 128 3.62 -13.82 7.85
CA SER A 128 2.69 -12.73 7.54
C SER A 128 1.71 -13.07 6.41
N ILE A 129 1.80 -14.27 5.83
CA ILE A 129 0.88 -14.71 4.79
C ILE A 129 -0.54 -14.82 5.34
N THR A 130 -1.49 -14.25 4.62
CA THR A 130 -2.91 -14.28 4.97
C THR A 130 -3.79 -14.41 3.73
N GLY A 131 -4.85 -15.19 3.85
CA GLY A 131 -6.00 -15.23 2.94
C GLY A 131 -7.21 -14.51 3.54
N LEU A 132 -7.02 -13.72 4.61
CA LEU A 132 -8.06 -13.01 5.37
C LEU A 132 -9.07 -13.98 6.03
N ASN A 133 -8.60 -15.16 6.39
CA ASN A 133 -9.37 -16.21 7.05
C ASN A 133 -8.46 -17.02 7.98
N ASP A 134 -8.68 -16.94 9.27
CA ASP A 134 -7.80 -17.51 10.29
C ASP A 134 -7.53 -19.01 10.09
N LYS A 135 -8.56 -19.79 9.68
CA LYS A 135 -8.41 -21.22 9.46
C LYS A 135 -7.52 -21.51 8.24
N LEU A 136 -7.70 -20.74 7.16
CA LEU A 136 -6.83 -20.85 5.99
C LEU A 136 -5.42 -20.37 6.31
N ASP A 137 -5.27 -19.28 7.05
CA ASP A 137 -3.97 -18.73 7.43
C ASP A 137 -3.16 -19.73 8.26
N ALA A 138 -3.80 -20.42 9.21
CA ALA A 138 -3.17 -21.49 9.96
C ALA A 138 -2.69 -22.63 9.03
N HIS A 139 -3.49 -22.99 8.02
CA HIS A 139 -3.13 -24.03 7.05
C HIS A 139 -2.01 -23.58 6.09
N LEU A 140 -2.06 -22.34 5.61
CA LEU A 140 -0.97 -21.77 4.78
C LEU A 140 0.38 -21.78 5.51
N LYS A 141 0.38 -21.60 6.83
CA LYS A 141 1.60 -21.60 7.67
C LYS A 141 2.11 -23.00 8.00
N SER A 142 1.30 -24.03 7.76
CA SER A 142 1.64 -25.43 8.07
C SER A 142 2.68 -26.03 7.10
N PRO A 143 3.24 -27.23 7.41
CA PRO A 143 4.16 -27.97 6.55
C PRO A 143 3.62 -28.29 5.15
N ASP A 144 2.30 -28.40 4.98
CA ASP A 144 1.65 -28.66 3.69
C ASP A 144 1.87 -27.52 2.69
N PHE A 145 2.07 -26.27 3.20
CA PHE A 145 2.28 -25.10 2.38
C PHE A 145 3.64 -24.45 2.68
N PHE A 146 3.67 -23.38 3.44
CA PHE A 146 4.88 -22.56 3.62
C PHE A 146 5.83 -23.09 4.70
N ASP A 147 5.34 -23.93 5.65
CA ASP A 147 6.11 -24.44 6.77
C ASP A 147 6.89 -23.32 7.49
N THR A 148 6.15 -22.30 7.90
CA THR A 148 6.73 -21.03 8.35
C THR A 148 7.57 -21.13 9.62
N GLN A 149 7.41 -22.21 10.39
CA GLN A 149 8.26 -22.50 11.55
C GLN A 149 9.67 -22.90 11.12
N LYS A 150 9.78 -23.69 10.05
CA LYS A 150 11.07 -24.13 9.52
C LYS A 150 11.66 -23.12 8.53
N PHE A 151 10.82 -22.42 7.79
CA PHE A 151 11.22 -21.46 6.77
C PHE A 151 10.55 -20.09 7.05
N PRO A 152 10.99 -19.36 8.08
CA PRO A 152 10.35 -18.10 8.50
C PRO A 152 10.52 -16.97 7.51
N THR A 153 11.42 -17.10 6.53
CA THR A 153 11.67 -16.08 5.51
C THR A 153 11.71 -16.68 4.11
N ALA A 154 11.31 -15.88 3.13
CA ALA A 154 11.63 -16.05 1.73
C ALA A 154 12.46 -14.85 1.26
N THR A 155 13.33 -15.04 0.26
CA THR A 155 14.22 -13.98 -0.23
C THR A 155 14.24 -13.95 -1.75
N PHE A 156 14.32 -12.74 -2.31
CA PHE A 156 14.60 -12.54 -3.73
C PHE A 156 15.82 -11.64 -3.88
N VAL A 157 16.75 -12.02 -4.77
CA VAL A 157 17.92 -11.20 -5.09
C VAL A 157 18.02 -11.05 -6.60
N SER A 158 18.00 -9.82 -7.09
CA SER A 158 18.12 -9.55 -8.53
C SER A 158 19.49 -9.93 -9.06
N THR A 159 19.51 -10.53 -10.26
CA THR A 159 20.74 -10.81 -11.03
C THR A 159 20.91 -9.84 -12.18
N SER A 160 19.80 -9.41 -12.81
CA SER A 160 19.82 -8.39 -13.86
C SER A 160 18.53 -7.55 -13.84
N VAL A 161 18.62 -6.35 -14.40
CA VAL A 161 17.49 -5.46 -14.68
C VAL A 161 17.58 -5.11 -16.16
N GLU A 162 16.52 -5.39 -16.91
CA GLU A 162 16.44 -5.20 -18.35
C GLU A 162 15.33 -4.19 -18.66
N PRO A 163 15.65 -2.94 -19.00
CA PRO A 163 14.65 -1.97 -19.41
C PRO A 163 13.86 -2.47 -20.64
N THR A 164 12.54 -2.46 -20.54
CA THR A 164 11.64 -2.91 -21.63
C THR A 164 10.90 -1.73 -22.27
N SER A 165 10.80 -0.59 -21.55
CA SER A 165 10.30 0.69 -22.04
C SER A 165 10.92 1.81 -21.18
N PRO A 166 10.62 3.10 -21.45
CA PRO A 166 11.10 4.18 -20.61
C PRO A 166 10.72 4.04 -19.13
N THR A 167 9.57 3.44 -18.82
CA THR A 167 9.06 3.32 -17.44
C THR A 167 8.90 1.87 -16.96
N THR A 168 9.27 0.87 -17.77
CA THR A 168 9.15 -0.55 -17.40
C THR A 168 10.47 -1.28 -17.56
N ALA A 169 10.67 -2.29 -16.71
CA ALA A 169 11.82 -3.16 -16.77
C ALA A 169 11.43 -4.60 -16.39
N ARG A 170 12.14 -5.58 -16.96
CA ARG A 170 12.14 -6.94 -16.45
C ARG A 170 13.27 -7.08 -15.44
N VAL A 171 12.92 -7.50 -14.24
CA VAL A 171 13.87 -7.78 -13.16
C VAL A 171 14.01 -9.29 -13.04
N ASN A 172 15.19 -9.82 -13.37
CA ASN A 172 15.52 -11.23 -13.21
C ASN A 172 16.26 -11.43 -11.90
N GLY A 173 16.07 -12.57 -11.25
CA GLY A 173 16.74 -12.86 -9.99
C GLY A 173 16.48 -14.28 -9.51
N GLU A 174 16.93 -14.54 -8.30
CA GLU A 174 16.73 -15.81 -7.61
C GLU A 174 15.78 -15.65 -6.44
N LEU A 175 14.69 -16.43 -6.46
CA LEU A 175 13.75 -16.56 -5.35
C LEU A 175 14.08 -17.81 -4.55
N THR A 176 14.34 -17.64 -3.26
CA THR A 176 14.41 -18.73 -2.30
C THR A 176 13.12 -18.76 -1.48
N LEU A 177 12.33 -19.83 -1.64
CA LEU A 177 11.07 -20.03 -0.94
C LEU A 177 11.02 -21.47 -0.42
N LYS A 178 10.64 -21.65 0.86
CA LYS A 178 10.57 -22.96 1.51
C LYS A 178 11.87 -23.78 1.36
N GLY A 179 13.03 -23.09 1.38
CA GLY A 179 14.36 -23.71 1.25
C GLY A 179 14.75 -24.09 -0.18
N VAL A 180 13.95 -23.79 -1.18
CA VAL A 180 14.22 -24.05 -2.60
C VAL A 180 14.51 -22.76 -3.32
N THR A 181 15.63 -22.68 -4.04
CA THR A 181 16.00 -21.51 -4.86
C THR A 181 15.70 -21.78 -6.34
N ARG A 182 15.06 -20.85 -7.01
CA ARG A 182 14.73 -20.89 -8.43
C ARG A 182 14.90 -19.52 -9.09
N PRO A 183 15.28 -19.47 -10.36
CA PRO A 183 15.23 -18.23 -11.13
C PRO A 183 13.77 -17.80 -11.31
N VAL A 184 13.52 -16.52 -11.01
CA VAL A 184 12.21 -15.88 -11.14
C VAL A 184 12.42 -14.50 -11.75
N SER A 185 11.48 -14.07 -12.59
CA SER A 185 11.47 -12.72 -13.13
C SER A 185 10.15 -12.04 -12.78
N PHE A 186 10.19 -10.73 -12.61
CA PHE A 186 9.00 -9.91 -12.54
C PHE A 186 9.11 -8.68 -13.44
N ASP A 187 7.99 -8.22 -13.93
CA ASP A 187 7.89 -6.96 -14.67
C ASP A 187 7.65 -5.84 -13.65
N ALA A 188 8.54 -4.85 -13.65
CA ALA A 188 8.46 -3.66 -12.82
C ALA A 188 7.98 -2.47 -13.63
N THR A 189 7.15 -1.62 -13.03
CA THR A 189 6.71 -0.33 -13.59
C THR A 189 7.09 0.77 -12.63
N PHE A 190 7.80 1.78 -13.12
CA PHE A 190 8.06 3.02 -12.41
C PHE A 190 6.82 3.89 -12.45
N ASN A 191 6.36 4.37 -11.30
CA ASN A 191 5.18 5.21 -11.18
C ASN A 191 5.57 6.71 -11.11
N GLN A 192 6.38 7.07 -10.10
CA GLN A 192 6.73 8.47 -9.84
C GLN A 192 7.89 8.55 -8.85
N ALA A 193 8.61 9.67 -8.86
CA ALA A 193 9.61 9.99 -7.85
C ALA A 193 9.52 11.46 -7.42
N GLY A 194 9.83 11.75 -6.14
CA GLY A 194 9.82 13.11 -5.61
C GLY A 194 9.84 13.16 -4.09
N LEU A 195 9.73 14.37 -3.53
CA LEU A 195 9.58 14.53 -2.10
C LEU A 195 8.17 14.10 -1.69
N HIS A 196 8.08 13.13 -0.79
CA HIS A 196 6.81 12.65 -0.28
C HIS A 196 6.09 13.77 0.50
N PRO A 197 4.79 14.01 0.27
CA PRO A 197 4.10 15.21 0.80
C PRO A 197 3.98 15.23 2.33
N VAL A 198 4.04 14.07 2.99
CA VAL A 198 3.88 13.96 4.44
C VAL A 198 5.22 14.05 5.17
N ASP A 199 6.15 13.14 4.88
CA ASP A 199 7.43 13.01 5.61
C ASP A 199 8.60 13.76 4.97
N LYS A 200 8.40 14.31 3.77
CA LYS A 200 9.41 15.07 2.99
C LYS A 200 10.64 14.25 2.57
N LEU A 201 10.61 12.93 2.73
CA LEU A 201 11.66 12.07 2.23
C LEU A 201 11.54 11.90 0.70
N TYR A 202 12.67 11.81 0.01
CA TYR A 202 12.65 11.51 -1.41
C TYR A 202 12.23 10.06 -1.61
N THR A 203 11.14 9.88 -2.33
CA THR A 203 10.45 8.59 -2.50
C THR A 203 10.34 8.25 -3.97
N VAL A 204 10.48 6.96 -4.27
CA VAL A 204 10.27 6.39 -5.61
C VAL A 204 9.25 5.28 -5.50
N GLY A 205 8.19 5.34 -6.31
CA GLY A 205 7.12 4.34 -6.35
C GLY A 205 7.27 3.38 -7.52
N PHE A 206 7.06 2.08 -7.22
CA PHE A 206 7.06 1.02 -8.22
C PHE A 206 5.89 0.06 -7.99
N ASP A 207 5.34 -0.44 -9.09
CA ASP A 207 4.52 -1.64 -9.12
C ASP A 207 5.27 -2.78 -9.78
N GLY A 208 4.95 -4.01 -9.40
CA GLY A 208 5.53 -5.20 -10.02
C GLY A 208 4.52 -6.31 -10.22
N ARG A 209 4.81 -7.21 -11.18
CA ARG A 209 4.00 -8.40 -11.43
C ARG A 209 4.88 -9.59 -11.76
N ALA A 210 4.65 -10.69 -11.06
CA ALA A 210 5.26 -11.99 -11.35
C ALA A 210 4.20 -13.09 -11.44
N VAL A 211 4.56 -14.19 -12.09
CA VAL A 211 3.84 -15.47 -11.99
C VAL A 211 4.85 -16.53 -11.65
N ILE A 212 4.59 -17.30 -10.60
CA ILE A 212 5.43 -18.42 -10.16
C ILE A 212 4.59 -19.70 -10.11
N LYS A 213 5.23 -20.84 -10.24
CA LYS A 213 4.61 -22.15 -9.96
C LYS A 213 4.99 -22.58 -8.55
N ARG A 214 3.97 -22.68 -7.66
CA ARG A 214 4.20 -23.03 -6.26
C ARG A 214 4.79 -24.45 -6.11
N SER A 215 4.50 -25.35 -7.04
CA SER A 215 5.05 -26.71 -7.06
C SER A 215 6.58 -26.72 -7.22
N GLU A 216 7.16 -25.76 -7.93
CA GLU A 216 8.61 -25.64 -8.12
C GLU A 216 9.36 -25.33 -6.80
N PHE A 217 8.63 -24.87 -5.79
CA PHE A 217 9.13 -24.61 -4.42
C PHE A 217 8.66 -25.65 -3.41
N GLY A 218 8.19 -26.81 -3.87
CA GLY A 218 7.75 -27.90 -2.98
C GLY A 218 6.42 -27.65 -2.27
N ILE A 219 5.61 -26.68 -2.74
CA ILE A 219 4.25 -26.43 -2.26
C ILE A 219 3.28 -27.16 -3.18
N THR A 220 3.08 -28.44 -2.93
CA THR A 220 2.35 -29.36 -3.84
C THR A 220 0.97 -29.77 -3.33
N ALA A 221 0.58 -29.35 -2.11
CA ALA A 221 -0.72 -29.69 -1.56
C ALA A 221 -1.85 -29.22 -2.49
N TYR A 222 -2.82 -30.09 -2.74
CA TYR A 222 -4.06 -29.82 -3.52
C TYR A 222 -3.84 -29.30 -4.95
N LEU A 223 -2.78 -29.68 -5.65
CA LEU A 223 -2.50 -29.24 -7.05
C LEU A 223 -3.63 -29.55 -8.02
N SER A 224 -4.40 -30.63 -7.80
CA SER A 224 -5.55 -30.97 -8.64
C SER A 224 -6.78 -30.06 -8.44
N MET A 225 -6.81 -29.28 -7.36
CA MET A 225 -7.95 -28.47 -6.95
C MET A 225 -7.60 -26.97 -6.87
N VAL A 226 -6.38 -26.66 -6.46
CA VAL A 226 -5.88 -25.29 -6.25
C VAL A 226 -4.75 -25.05 -7.24
N GLY A 227 -4.86 -23.95 -7.98
CA GLY A 227 -3.93 -23.60 -9.07
C GLY A 227 -2.46 -23.66 -8.66
N ASP A 228 -1.64 -24.16 -9.59
CA ASP A 228 -0.18 -24.19 -9.42
C ASP A 228 0.43 -22.82 -9.66
N GLU A 229 -0.06 -22.11 -10.70
CA GLU A 229 0.37 -20.76 -11.00
C GLU A 229 -0.19 -19.76 -9.99
N VAL A 230 0.72 -19.04 -9.36
CA VAL A 230 0.41 -17.95 -8.42
C VAL A 230 0.85 -16.65 -9.05
N THR A 231 -0.11 -15.75 -9.29
CA THR A 231 0.18 -14.36 -9.66
C THR A 231 0.53 -13.56 -8.41
N LEU A 232 1.66 -12.85 -8.46
CA LEU A 232 2.10 -11.91 -7.44
C LEU A 232 1.96 -10.49 -7.99
N ARG A 233 1.36 -9.60 -7.22
CA ARG A 233 1.39 -8.15 -7.42
C ARG A 233 2.22 -7.56 -6.31
N LEU A 234 3.18 -6.74 -6.69
CA LEU A 234 4.17 -6.14 -5.81
C LEU A 234 3.91 -4.64 -5.81
N GLU A 235 3.80 -4.05 -4.65
CA GLU A 235 3.56 -2.61 -4.49
C GLU A 235 4.63 -2.08 -3.55
N GLY A 236 5.28 -0.99 -3.92
CA GLY A 236 6.35 -0.48 -3.07
C GLY A 236 6.67 0.99 -3.27
N GLU A 237 6.71 1.71 -2.14
CA GLU A 237 7.31 3.03 -2.03
C GLU A 237 8.69 2.89 -1.39
N PHE A 238 9.71 3.36 -2.08
CA PHE A 238 11.09 3.28 -1.62
C PHE A 238 11.61 4.65 -1.22
N LYS A 239 12.05 4.79 0.01
CA LYS A 239 12.65 6.01 0.57
C LYS A 239 14.16 6.02 0.32
N ALA A 240 14.68 7.17 -0.14
CA ALA A 240 16.14 7.33 -0.28
C ALA A 240 16.82 7.19 1.09
N VAL A 241 17.93 6.45 1.10
CA VAL A 241 18.80 6.36 2.27
C VAL A 241 19.81 7.50 2.20
N PRO A 242 20.00 8.28 3.29
CA PRO A 242 20.97 9.39 3.33
C PRO A 242 22.40 8.97 3.03
#